data_e6e4afbc04ad0c51c3b1fa8af694872d
#
_entry.id   e6e4afbc04ad0c51c3b1fa8af694872d
#
_cell.length_a   1.000
_cell.length_b   1.000
_cell.length_c   1.000
_cell.angle_alpha   90.00
_cell.angle_beta   90.00
_cell.angle_gamma   90.00
#
_symmetry.space_group_name_H-M   'P 1'
#
loop_
_entity.id
_entity.type
_entity.pdbx_description
1 polymer ?
#
loop_
_entity_poly.entity_id
_entity_poly.type
_entity_poly.pdbx_seq_one_letter_code
_entity_poly.pdbx_strand_id
1 'polypeptide(L)'
;NYYSKREKKLKPILYFAANEKTLIVADSISKYYAININDGKLNWIKNNIAPFNSQVKVFKDKFFVVDFENILRCFSIKDGKEIWNFKTEKSFIKSQQKLSLIINNDRVIFVNTLGDVSSIDIKTGNLIWQTPTQSSDIYENYFSLKNSDLILENNTIYFSNNQNQFFAIDKRNGVIKWIQNLNSNLRPTFADSLVFTITLEGYLVAIDSRNGNIVRMTNIINKIKNYKKENIKPIGFIISQDKIYLSLSNGRLIIIETLTGKPLEIKKIDNEKISRPYVLNNNMYIIKDNAILKLN
;
A
#
# COMPACT_ATOMS: atom_id res chain seq x y z
N ASN A 1 13.96 20.14 -15.34
CA ASN A 1 12.63 19.83 -15.87
C ASN A 1 12.66 18.47 -16.58
N TYR A 2 12.25 17.41 -15.88
CA TYR A 2 12.28 16.03 -16.40
C TYR A 2 11.06 15.73 -17.31
N TYR A 3 10.11 16.63 -17.41
CA TYR A 3 8.87 16.50 -18.18
C TYR A 3 8.72 17.62 -19.19
N SER A 4 8.34 17.26 -20.41
CA SER A 4 7.92 18.21 -21.44
C SER A 4 6.61 18.91 -21.06
N LYS A 5 6.25 20.01 -21.75
CA LYS A 5 4.96 20.69 -21.52
C LYS A 5 3.76 19.77 -21.73
N ARG A 6 3.83 18.83 -22.70
CA ARG A 6 2.78 17.85 -22.99
C ARG A 6 2.63 16.85 -21.85
N GLU A 7 3.75 16.27 -21.34
CA GLU A 7 3.77 15.31 -20.26
C GLU A 7 3.23 15.91 -18.95
N LYS A 8 3.53 17.17 -18.64
CA LYS A 8 2.99 17.85 -17.46
C LYS A 8 1.47 18.00 -17.49
N LYS A 9 0.87 18.16 -18.68
CA LYS A 9 -0.60 18.20 -18.82
C LYS A 9 -1.26 16.87 -18.46
N LEU A 10 -0.55 15.74 -18.56
CA LEU A 10 -1.04 14.42 -18.17
C LEU A 10 -1.10 14.22 -16.65
N LYS A 11 -0.52 15.14 -15.85
CA LYS A 11 -0.48 15.09 -14.38
C LYS A 11 0.01 13.71 -13.88
N PRO A 12 1.24 13.29 -14.24
CA PRO A 12 1.71 11.96 -13.90
C PRO A 12 1.72 11.72 -12.40
N ILE A 13 1.27 10.54 -11.99
CA ILE A 13 1.38 10.06 -10.61
C ILE A 13 2.81 9.56 -10.43
N LEU A 14 3.47 10.00 -9.38
CA LEU A 14 4.85 9.64 -9.07
C LEU A 14 4.88 8.59 -7.96
N TYR A 15 5.65 7.53 -8.19
CA TYR A 15 5.99 6.50 -7.23
C TYR A 15 7.47 6.59 -6.94
N PHE A 16 7.87 6.60 -5.69
CA PHE A 16 9.27 6.80 -5.36
C PHE A 16 9.73 5.97 -4.17
N ALA A 17 11.00 5.67 -4.14
CA ALA A 17 11.71 5.10 -3.01
C ALA A 17 13.17 5.58 -3.04
N ALA A 18 13.82 5.55 -1.90
CA ALA A 18 15.18 6.01 -1.78
C ALA A 18 16.03 5.03 -0.97
N ASN A 19 17.31 5.02 -1.25
CA ASN A 19 18.37 4.59 -0.32
C ASN A 19 19.12 5.83 0.19
N GLU A 20 20.25 5.66 0.86
CA GLU A 20 21.03 6.76 1.42
C GLU A 20 21.54 7.79 0.40
N LYS A 21 21.72 7.40 -0.87
CA LYS A 21 22.37 8.21 -1.90
C LYS A 21 21.46 8.56 -3.08
N THR A 22 20.44 7.76 -3.34
CA THR A 22 19.67 7.83 -4.59
C THR A 22 18.19 7.77 -4.33
N LEU A 23 17.46 8.73 -4.87
CA LEU A 23 16.02 8.70 -5.01
C LEU A 23 15.64 8.13 -6.38
N ILE A 24 14.89 7.03 -6.40
CA ILE A 24 14.30 6.45 -7.60
C ILE A 24 12.86 6.93 -7.72
N VAL A 25 12.50 7.39 -8.91
CA VAL A 25 11.14 7.77 -9.25
C VAL A 25 10.70 6.98 -10.48
N ALA A 26 9.51 6.41 -10.42
CA ALA A 26 8.81 5.81 -11.55
C ALA A 26 7.42 6.46 -11.65
N ASP A 27 6.84 6.57 -12.82
CA ASP A 27 5.60 7.30 -13.00
C ASP A 27 4.53 6.57 -13.83
N SER A 28 3.32 7.12 -13.78
CA SER A 28 2.16 6.60 -14.50
C SER A 28 2.14 6.91 -16.00
N ILE A 29 3.23 7.44 -16.56
CA ILE A 29 3.40 7.69 -18.00
C ILE A 29 4.64 7.01 -18.57
N SER A 30 5.10 5.93 -17.92
CA SER A 30 6.22 5.05 -18.33
C SER A 30 7.63 5.61 -18.09
N LYS A 31 7.80 6.77 -17.47
CA LYS A 31 9.11 7.33 -17.23
C LYS A 31 9.66 6.91 -15.87
N TYR A 32 10.98 6.65 -15.80
CA TYR A 32 11.65 6.41 -14.53
C TYR A 32 13.06 7.02 -14.54
N TYR A 33 13.52 7.42 -13.38
CA TYR A 33 14.77 8.14 -13.25
C TYR A 33 15.37 8.07 -11.85
N ALA A 34 16.64 8.34 -11.73
CA ALA A 34 17.37 8.41 -10.49
C ALA A 34 17.94 9.81 -10.25
N ILE A 35 17.79 10.27 -9.01
CA ILE A 35 18.28 11.56 -8.53
C ILE A 35 19.24 11.34 -7.38
N ASN A 36 20.35 12.04 -7.38
CA ASN A 36 21.24 12.09 -6.24
C ASN A 36 20.57 12.89 -5.10
N ILE A 37 20.45 12.30 -3.93
CA ILE A 37 19.74 12.93 -2.80
C ILE A 37 20.48 14.15 -2.27
N ASN A 38 21.83 14.17 -2.31
CA ASN A 38 22.60 15.22 -1.70
C ASN A 38 22.55 16.56 -2.47
N ASP A 39 22.55 16.49 -3.80
CA ASP A 39 22.60 17.69 -4.64
C ASP A 39 21.42 17.85 -5.61
N GLY A 40 20.49 16.92 -5.60
CA GLY A 40 19.29 16.92 -6.45
C GLY A 40 19.56 16.73 -7.94
N LYS A 41 20.78 16.37 -8.34
CA LYS A 41 21.12 16.18 -9.75
C LYS A 41 20.58 14.85 -10.29
N LEU A 42 20.20 14.88 -11.54
CA LEU A 42 19.77 13.71 -12.28
C LEU A 42 20.98 12.80 -12.58
N ASN A 43 20.92 11.54 -12.14
CA ASN A 43 21.92 10.54 -12.48
C ASN A 43 21.63 9.95 -13.86
N TRP A 44 20.40 9.54 -14.08
CA TRP A 44 19.90 8.99 -15.35
C TRP A 44 18.37 9.07 -15.43
N ILE A 45 17.84 9.01 -16.67
CA ILE A 45 16.41 8.97 -16.98
C ILE A 45 16.16 8.01 -18.12
N LYS A 46 15.06 7.23 -18.03
CA LYS A 46 14.66 6.22 -19.01
C LYS A 46 13.15 6.13 -19.15
N ASN A 47 12.72 5.43 -20.20
CA ASN A 47 11.32 5.09 -20.43
C ASN A 47 11.15 3.57 -20.40
N ASN A 48 10.06 3.12 -19.78
CA ASN A 48 9.57 1.76 -19.84
C ASN A 48 8.58 1.61 -21.01
N ILE A 49 8.26 0.38 -21.38
CA ILE A 49 7.28 0.09 -22.43
C ILE A 49 5.87 0.43 -21.95
N ALA A 50 5.55 0.09 -20.70
CA ALA A 50 4.25 0.34 -20.08
C ALA A 50 4.37 1.30 -18.89
N PRO A 51 3.31 2.07 -18.58
CA PRO A 51 3.23 2.88 -17.36
C PRO A 51 3.42 2.05 -16.10
N PHE A 52 3.90 2.68 -15.02
CA PHE A 52 3.97 2.02 -13.72
C PHE A 52 2.71 2.31 -12.88
N ASN A 53 2.32 1.36 -12.04
CA ASN A 53 1.17 1.51 -11.14
C ASN A 53 1.37 0.88 -9.76
N SER A 54 2.59 0.73 -9.29
CA SER A 54 2.88 0.14 -8.00
C SER A 54 3.74 1.02 -7.11
N GLN A 55 3.90 0.60 -5.87
CA GLN A 55 5.00 1.08 -5.04
C GLN A 55 6.33 0.78 -5.72
N VAL A 56 7.30 1.67 -5.55
CA VAL A 56 8.72 1.39 -5.83
C VAL A 56 9.35 0.90 -4.54
N LYS A 57 10.20 -0.13 -4.63
CA LYS A 57 11.01 -0.61 -3.50
C LYS A 57 12.46 -0.67 -3.91
N VAL A 58 13.33 -0.24 -3.02
CA VAL A 58 14.79 -0.28 -3.18
C VAL A 58 15.35 -1.33 -2.25
N PHE A 59 16.25 -2.15 -2.75
CA PHE A 59 17.00 -3.11 -1.96
C PHE A 59 18.42 -3.28 -2.53
N LYS A 60 19.42 -2.93 -1.71
CA LYS A 60 20.83 -2.91 -2.13
C LYS A 60 21.04 -2.03 -3.36
N ASP A 61 21.54 -2.60 -4.43
CA ASP A 61 21.85 -1.97 -5.74
C ASP A 61 20.69 -2.04 -6.75
N LYS A 62 19.51 -2.54 -6.33
CA LYS A 62 18.36 -2.78 -7.19
C LYS A 62 17.12 -2.03 -6.74
N PHE A 63 16.21 -1.79 -7.69
CA PHE A 63 14.86 -1.38 -7.36
C PHE A 63 13.83 -2.21 -8.13
N PHE A 64 12.63 -2.27 -7.55
CA PHE A 64 11.53 -3.12 -8.01
C PHE A 64 10.27 -2.30 -8.15
N VAL A 65 9.53 -2.56 -9.22
CA VAL A 65 8.27 -1.88 -9.52
C VAL A 65 7.43 -2.76 -10.44
N VAL A 66 6.10 -2.67 -10.32
CA VAL A 66 5.16 -3.35 -11.21
C VAL A 66 4.57 -2.34 -12.19
N ASP A 67 4.42 -2.74 -13.44
CA ASP A 67 3.79 -1.91 -14.47
C ASP A 67 2.32 -2.31 -14.74
N PHE A 68 1.64 -1.53 -15.57
CA PHE A 68 0.23 -1.76 -15.94
C PHE A 68 -0.03 -3.07 -16.69
N GLU A 69 1.01 -3.73 -17.19
CA GLU A 69 0.90 -5.07 -17.80
C GLU A 69 1.06 -6.19 -16.78
N ASN A 70 1.02 -5.87 -15.46
CA ASN A 70 1.28 -6.79 -14.35
C ASN A 70 2.66 -7.44 -14.40
N ILE A 71 3.64 -6.75 -14.95
CA ILE A 71 5.02 -7.22 -15.00
C ILE A 71 5.77 -6.61 -13.82
N LEU A 72 6.27 -7.46 -12.92
CA LEU A 72 7.25 -7.06 -11.91
C LEU A 72 8.61 -6.93 -12.59
N ARG A 73 9.23 -5.76 -12.44
CA ARG A 73 10.55 -5.47 -13.03
C ARG A 73 11.57 -5.18 -11.94
N CYS A 74 12.76 -5.70 -12.16
CA CYS A 74 13.95 -5.43 -11.37
C CYS A 74 14.95 -4.64 -12.21
N PHE A 75 15.37 -3.49 -11.71
CA PHE A 75 16.32 -2.62 -12.37
C PHE A 75 17.54 -2.35 -11.48
N SER A 76 18.66 -2.07 -12.12
CA SER A 76 19.87 -1.55 -11.47
C SER A 76 19.67 -0.08 -11.06
N ILE A 77 20.01 0.28 -9.82
CA ILE A 77 20.00 1.68 -9.36
C ILE A 77 21.09 2.49 -10.06
N LYS A 78 22.23 1.86 -10.40
CA LYS A 78 23.39 2.54 -10.96
C LYS A 78 23.09 3.19 -12.32
N ASP A 79 22.37 2.49 -13.18
CA ASP A 79 22.18 2.89 -14.59
C ASP A 79 20.75 2.68 -15.12
N GLY A 80 19.83 2.19 -14.29
CA GLY A 80 18.45 1.94 -14.68
C GLY A 80 18.27 0.84 -15.72
N LYS A 81 19.23 -0.05 -15.93
CA LYS A 81 19.07 -1.20 -16.82
C LYS A 81 18.21 -2.26 -16.15
N GLU A 82 17.28 -2.86 -16.92
CA GLU A 82 16.54 -4.01 -16.47
C GLU A 82 17.47 -5.20 -16.27
N ILE A 83 17.37 -5.85 -15.10
CA ILE A 83 18.16 -7.03 -14.74
C ILE A 83 17.34 -8.28 -15.06
N TRP A 84 16.08 -8.29 -14.64
CA TRP A 84 15.11 -9.33 -14.93
C TRP A 84 13.68 -8.78 -14.82
N ASN A 85 12.72 -9.51 -15.35
CA ASN A 85 11.31 -9.26 -15.17
C ASN A 85 10.54 -10.57 -14.95
N PHE A 86 9.40 -10.48 -14.28
CA PHE A 86 8.47 -11.57 -14.06
C PHE A 86 7.08 -11.16 -14.54
N LYS A 87 6.51 -11.93 -15.47
CA LYS A 87 5.17 -11.71 -16.03
C LYS A 87 4.15 -12.57 -15.28
N THR A 88 3.14 -11.97 -14.71
CA THR A 88 1.93 -12.69 -14.29
C THR A 88 0.99 -12.88 -15.48
N GLU A 89 -0.10 -13.61 -15.27
CA GLU A 89 -1.11 -13.74 -16.30
C GLU A 89 -1.58 -12.36 -16.80
N LYS A 90 -1.78 -12.27 -18.11
CA LYS A 90 -2.30 -11.04 -18.72
C LYS A 90 -3.75 -10.86 -18.31
N SER A 91 -4.03 -9.78 -17.64
CA SER A 91 -5.40 -9.32 -17.41
C SER A 91 -5.78 -8.29 -18.46
N PHE A 92 -6.95 -8.43 -19.05
CA PHE A 92 -7.58 -7.36 -19.85
C PHE A 92 -8.01 -6.20 -18.95
N ILE A 93 -8.14 -6.46 -17.66
CA ILE A 93 -8.56 -5.51 -16.64
C ILE A 93 -7.33 -4.86 -16.04
N LYS A 94 -7.23 -3.54 -16.22
CA LYS A 94 -6.13 -2.73 -15.67
C LYS A 94 -6.66 -1.89 -14.52
N SER A 95 -6.31 -2.25 -13.30
CA SER A 95 -6.64 -1.45 -12.14
C SER A 95 -5.79 -0.18 -12.10
N GLN A 96 -6.43 0.95 -11.87
CA GLN A 96 -5.71 2.22 -11.60
C GLN A 96 -5.20 2.32 -10.16
N GLN A 97 -5.48 1.32 -9.35
CA GLN A 97 -4.99 1.30 -7.98
C GLN A 97 -3.50 1.02 -7.94
N LYS A 98 -2.80 1.76 -7.09
CA LYS A 98 -1.39 1.51 -6.80
C LYS A 98 -1.20 0.13 -6.18
N LEU A 99 -0.52 -0.77 -6.88
CA LEU A 99 -0.22 -2.11 -6.41
C LEU A 99 0.82 -2.08 -5.30
N SER A 100 0.67 -2.99 -4.34
CA SER A 100 1.60 -3.15 -3.24
C SER A 100 2.66 -4.18 -3.53
N LEU A 101 3.87 -3.90 -3.11
CA LEU A 101 4.95 -4.87 -3.07
C LEU A 101 5.79 -4.70 -1.80
N ILE A 102 6.33 -5.81 -1.30
CA ILE A 102 7.22 -5.86 -0.16
C ILE A 102 8.49 -6.64 -0.52
N ILE A 103 9.59 -6.29 0.13
CA ILE A 103 10.85 -7.01 0.03
C ILE A 103 11.17 -7.62 1.39
N ASN A 104 11.52 -8.87 1.40
CA ASN A 104 11.97 -9.57 2.59
C ASN A 104 13.12 -10.51 2.25
N ASN A 105 14.31 -10.16 2.69
CA ASN A 105 15.56 -10.90 2.49
C ASN A 105 15.85 -11.25 1.02
N ASP A 106 15.46 -12.45 0.60
CA ASP A 106 15.71 -13.06 -0.70
C ASP A 106 14.51 -12.99 -1.65
N ARG A 107 13.41 -12.33 -1.26
CA ARG A 107 12.14 -12.36 -1.98
C ARG A 107 11.56 -10.99 -2.22
N VAL A 108 10.94 -10.84 -3.39
CA VAL A 108 9.97 -9.77 -3.68
C VAL A 108 8.59 -10.40 -3.70
N ILE A 109 7.66 -9.86 -2.93
CA ILE A 109 6.28 -10.35 -2.87
C ILE A 109 5.39 -9.20 -3.30
N PHE A 110 4.48 -9.44 -4.24
CA PHE A 110 3.58 -8.41 -4.75
C PHE A 110 2.19 -8.97 -5.03
N VAL A 111 1.20 -8.09 -5.08
CA VAL A 111 -0.16 -8.39 -5.51
C VAL A 111 -0.37 -7.80 -6.89
N ASN A 112 -0.94 -8.57 -7.83
CA ASN A 112 -1.29 -8.10 -9.15
C ASN A 112 -2.70 -7.48 -9.20
N THR A 113 -3.16 -7.02 -10.37
CA THR A 113 -4.48 -6.41 -10.54
C THR A 113 -5.65 -7.38 -10.35
N LEU A 114 -5.40 -8.68 -10.46
CA LEU A 114 -6.39 -9.75 -10.23
C LEU A 114 -6.49 -10.15 -8.75
N GLY A 115 -5.61 -9.61 -7.89
CA GLY A 115 -5.54 -9.96 -6.49
C GLY A 115 -4.60 -11.13 -6.17
N ASP A 116 -3.95 -11.75 -7.17
CA ASP A 116 -3.02 -12.84 -6.93
C ASP A 116 -1.76 -12.33 -6.25
N VAL A 117 -1.32 -13.06 -5.24
CA VAL A 117 -0.07 -12.79 -4.53
C VAL A 117 1.03 -13.70 -5.06
N SER A 118 2.12 -13.11 -5.51
CA SER A 118 3.28 -13.85 -6.05
C SER A 118 4.53 -13.56 -5.23
N SER A 119 5.31 -14.58 -4.96
CA SER A 119 6.64 -14.48 -4.34
C SER A 119 7.71 -14.87 -5.34
N ILE A 120 8.66 -13.99 -5.55
CA ILE A 120 9.70 -14.06 -6.58
C ILE A 120 11.07 -14.04 -5.91
N ASP A 121 11.97 -14.89 -6.36
CA ASP A 121 13.38 -14.83 -5.94
C ASP A 121 14.02 -13.52 -6.38
N ILE A 122 14.57 -12.77 -5.45
CA ILE A 122 15.08 -11.41 -5.67
C ILE A 122 16.31 -11.37 -6.60
N LYS A 123 17.07 -12.47 -6.67
CA LYS A 123 18.30 -12.53 -7.48
C LYS A 123 18.00 -12.95 -8.91
N THR A 124 17.18 -13.98 -9.08
CA THR A 124 16.96 -14.64 -10.38
C THR A 124 15.70 -14.18 -11.11
N GLY A 125 14.71 -13.61 -10.39
CA GLY A 125 13.38 -13.29 -10.94
C GLY A 125 12.47 -14.52 -11.12
N ASN A 126 12.87 -15.68 -10.61
CA ASN A 126 12.07 -16.90 -10.71
C ASN A 126 10.93 -16.93 -9.71
N LEU A 127 9.80 -17.49 -10.13
CA LEU A 127 8.64 -17.72 -9.26
C LEU A 127 8.99 -18.74 -8.18
N ILE A 128 8.71 -18.41 -6.92
CA ILE A 128 8.80 -19.33 -5.79
C ILE A 128 7.42 -19.94 -5.51
N TRP A 129 6.40 -19.10 -5.41
CA TRP A 129 5.00 -19.51 -5.30
C TRP A 129 4.07 -18.38 -5.76
N GLN A 130 2.85 -18.75 -6.16
CA GLN A 130 1.75 -17.84 -6.46
C GLN A 130 0.48 -18.35 -5.82
N THR A 131 -0.27 -17.46 -5.20
CA THR A 131 -1.54 -17.77 -4.53
C THR A 131 -2.64 -16.94 -5.17
N PRO A 132 -3.59 -17.56 -5.90
CA PRO A 132 -4.79 -16.87 -6.35
C PRO A 132 -5.67 -16.55 -5.14
N THR A 133 -6.24 -15.36 -5.11
CA THR A 133 -7.12 -14.92 -4.02
C THR A 133 -8.57 -14.70 -4.48
N GLN A 134 -8.83 -14.81 -5.76
CA GLN A 134 -10.16 -14.70 -6.35
C GLN A 134 -10.58 -16.05 -6.96
N SER A 135 -11.85 -16.39 -6.82
CA SER A 135 -12.42 -17.52 -7.56
C SER A 135 -12.64 -17.16 -9.02
N SER A 136 -12.41 -18.11 -9.94
CA SER A 136 -12.54 -17.93 -11.39
C SER A 136 -13.92 -17.52 -11.86
N ASP A 137 -14.95 -17.66 -11.03
CA ASP A 137 -16.35 -17.52 -11.43
C ASP A 137 -16.90 -16.08 -11.36
N ILE A 138 -16.06 -15.10 -10.97
CA ILE A 138 -16.52 -13.72 -10.72
C ILE A 138 -15.79 -12.72 -11.63
N TYR A 139 -15.83 -12.94 -12.95
CA TYR A 139 -15.20 -12.01 -13.92
C TYR A 139 -15.76 -10.58 -13.88
N GLU A 140 -17.02 -10.39 -13.51
CA GLU A 140 -17.67 -9.07 -13.51
C GLU A 140 -17.15 -8.11 -12.41
N ASN A 141 -16.56 -8.63 -11.34
CA ASN A 141 -16.14 -7.84 -10.17
C ASN A 141 -14.67 -7.38 -10.18
N TYR A 142 -13.86 -7.86 -11.12
CA TYR A 142 -12.43 -7.50 -11.16
C TYR A 142 -12.16 -6.01 -11.42
N PHE A 143 -13.02 -5.33 -12.16
CA PHE A 143 -12.86 -3.90 -12.47
C PHE A 143 -12.83 -2.99 -11.25
N SER A 144 -13.47 -3.42 -10.16
CA SER A 144 -13.58 -2.65 -8.93
C SER A 144 -12.70 -3.16 -7.80
N LEU A 145 -11.90 -4.22 -8.03
CA LEU A 145 -11.08 -4.81 -6.98
C LEU A 145 -10.03 -3.80 -6.48
N LYS A 146 -10.04 -3.59 -5.17
CA LYS A 146 -9.09 -2.73 -4.47
C LYS A 146 -8.48 -3.52 -3.33
N ASN A 147 -7.19 -3.81 -3.45
CA ASN A 147 -6.41 -4.46 -2.42
C ASN A 147 -5.78 -3.42 -1.49
N SER A 148 -5.65 -3.75 -0.21
CA SER A 148 -4.83 -2.99 0.71
C SER A 148 -3.34 -3.17 0.39
N ASP A 149 -2.49 -2.33 0.99
CA ASP A 149 -1.06 -2.61 1.01
C ASP A 149 -0.79 -3.93 1.76
N LEU A 150 0.14 -4.73 1.24
CA LEU A 150 0.66 -5.90 1.92
C LEU A 150 1.45 -5.50 3.16
N ILE A 151 1.29 -6.23 4.24
CA ILE A 151 2.21 -6.19 5.38
C ILE A 151 2.75 -7.58 5.67
N LEU A 152 3.97 -7.65 6.15
CA LEU A 152 4.62 -8.89 6.55
C LEU A 152 5.00 -8.80 8.02
N GLU A 153 4.54 -9.78 8.81
CA GLU A 153 4.90 -9.93 10.21
C GLU A 153 5.05 -11.42 10.54
N ASN A 154 6.10 -11.78 11.24
CA ASN A 154 6.35 -13.14 11.73
C ASN A 154 6.11 -14.26 10.67
N ASN A 155 6.65 -14.13 9.47
CA ASN A 155 6.46 -15.06 8.34
C ASN A 155 5.02 -15.15 7.81
N THR A 156 4.16 -14.20 8.12
CA THR A 156 2.79 -14.13 7.60
C THR A 156 2.54 -12.82 6.88
N ILE A 157 2.00 -12.91 5.69
CA ILE A 157 1.58 -11.77 4.86
C ILE A 157 0.11 -11.53 5.15
N TYR A 158 -0.23 -10.27 5.46
CA TYR A 158 -1.61 -9.86 5.70
C TYR A 158 -1.99 -8.79 4.69
N PHE A 159 -3.19 -8.89 4.14
CA PHE A 159 -3.82 -7.86 3.33
C PHE A 159 -5.32 -8.12 3.23
N SER A 160 -6.06 -7.12 2.77
CA SER A 160 -7.50 -7.18 2.59
C SER A 160 -7.90 -6.60 1.24
N ASN A 161 -9.15 -6.83 0.84
CA ASN A 161 -9.73 -6.21 -0.33
C ASN A 161 -11.15 -5.69 -0.06
N ASN A 162 -11.70 -4.96 -1.03
CA ASN A 162 -13.06 -4.44 -0.98
C ASN A 162 -14.14 -5.45 -1.42
N GLN A 163 -13.80 -6.72 -1.47
CA GLN A 163 -14.72 -7.84 -1.75
C GLN A 163 -14.91 -8.74 -0.54
N ASN A 164 -14.91 -8.16 0.66
CA ASN A 164 -15.11 -8.85 1.93
C ASN A 164 -14.07 -9.94 2.24
N GLN A 165 -12.79 -9.72 1.87
CA GLN A 165 -11.77 -10.72 2.15
C GLN A 165 -10.57 -10.06 2.84
N PHE A 166 -10.16 -10.65 3.95
CA PHE A 166 -8.93 -10.36 4.66
C PHE A 166 -8.12 -11.64 4.79
N PHE A 167 -6.91 -11.65 4.25
CA PHE A 167 -6.07 -12.84 4.12
C PHE A 167 -4.90 -12.82 5.09
N ALA A 168 -4.54 -14.00 5.59
CA ALA A 168 -3.24 -14.32 6.15
C ALA A 168 -2.60 -15.45 5.34
N ILE A 169 -1.44 -15.19 4.75
CA ILE A 169 -0.74 -16.12 3.86
C ILE A 169 0.64 -16.43 4.45
N ASP A 170 1.03 -17.71 4.49
CA ASP A 170 2.39 -18.10 4.88
C ASP A 170 3.40 -17.64 3.83
N LYS A 171 4.36 -16.82 4.22
CA LYS A 171 5.39 -16.27 3.33
C LYS A 171 6.25 -17.35 2.66
N ARG A 172 6.44 -18.50 3.30
CA ARG A 172 7.38 -19.52 2.81
C ARG A 172 6.86 -20.27 1.58
N ASN A 173 5.58 -20.58 1.58
CA ASN A 173 4.95 -21.45 0.57
C ASN A 173 3.67 -20.91 -0.06
N GLY A 174 3.19 -19.73 0.36
CA GLY A 174 1.99 -19.11 -0.19
C GLY A 174 0.67 -19.72 0.31
N VAL A 175 0.69 -20.65 1.26
CA VAL A 175 -0.54 -21.27 1.77
C VAL A 175 -1.33 -20.26 2.58
N ILE A 176 -2.64 -20.16 2.30
CA ILE A 176 -3.56 -19.33 3.07
C ILE A 176 -3.77 -20.00 4.44
N LYS A 177 -3.38 -19.29 5.51
CA LYS A 177 -3.56 -19.77 6.90
C LYS A 177 -4.99 -19.58 7.36
N TRP A 178 -5.57 -18.43 7.05
CA TRP A 178 -6.95 -18.13 7.35
C TRP A 178 -7.46 -16.96 6.48
N ILE A 179 -8.77 -16.85 6.36
CA ILE A 179 -9.50 -15.78 5.71
C ILE A 179 -10.58 -15.27 6.67
N GLN A 180 -10.76 -13.94 6.72
CA GLN A 180 -11.88 -13.30 7.41
C GLN A 180 -12.74 -12.51 6.42
N ASN A 181 -14.06 -12.49 6.64
CA ASN A 181 -15.01 -11.74 5.84
C ASN A 181 -15.04 -10.27 6.30
N LEU A 182 -14.14 -9.46 5.77
CA LEU A 182 -14.02 -8.04 6.11
C LEU A 182 -13.82 -7.19 4.86
N ASN A 183 -14.65 -6.18 4.71
CA ASN A 183 -14.60 -5.22 3.60
C ASN A 183 -13.63 -4.08 3.93
N SER A 184 -12.37 -4.22 3.56
CA SER A 184 -11.35 -3.18 3.80
C SER A 184 -10.34 -3.14 2.67
N ASN A 185 -9.92 -1.95 2.28
CA ASN A 185 -8.78 -1.73 1.39
C ASN A 185 -7.69 -0.86 2.04
N LEU A 186 -7.78 -0.66 3.34
CA LEU A 186 -6.77 0.08 4.09
C LEU A 186 -5.62 -0.86 4.49
N ARG A 187 -4.42 -0.31 4.47
CA ARG A 187 -3.23 -1.03 4.92
C ARG A 187 -3.42 -1.51 6.36
N PRO A 188 -3.36 -2.82 6.64
CA PRO A 188 -3.41 -3.34 7.99
C PRO A 188 -2.21 -2.85 8.82
N THR A 189 -2.32 -2.89 10.12
CA THR A 189 -1.25 -2.55 11.05
C THR A 189 -1.17 -3.61 12.14
N PHE A 190 0.03 -3.98 12.52
CA PHE A 190 0.28 -5.02 13.52
C PHE A 190 0.67 -4.36 14.85
N ALA A 191 0.12 -4.88 15.96
CA ALA A 191 0.54 -4.55 17.31
C ALA A 191 0.38 -5.79 18.21
N ASP A 192 1.43 -6.15 18.91
CA ASP A 192 1.54 -7.37 19.73
C ASP A 192 1.21 -8.64 18.92
N SER A 193 0.14 -9.35 19.28
CA SER A 193 -0.37 -10.52 18.57
C SER A 193 -1.58 -10.25 17.70
N LEU A 194 -1.96 -8.98 17.55
CA LEU A 194 -3.17 -8.57 16.84
C LEU A 194 -2.84 -7.85 15.53
N VAL A 195 -3.65 -8.17 14.52
CA VAL A 195 -3.70 -7.42 13.27
C VAL A 195 -4.92 -6.50 13.32
N PHE A 196 -4.70 -5.22 13.06
CA PHE A 196 -5.76 -4.23 13.03
C PHE A 196 -6.06 -3.84 11.58
N THR A 197 -7.34 -3.70 11.28
CA THR A 197 -7.84 -3.09 10.05
C THR A 197 -9.05 -2.20 10.34
N ILE A 198 -9.40 -1.35 9.37
CA ILE A 198 -10.61 -0.54 9.44
C ILE A 198 -11.42 -0.81 8.20
N THR A 199 -12.68 -1.23 8.37
CA THR A 199 -13.57 -1.53 7.26
C THR A 199 -14.03 -0.26 6.54
N LEU A 200 -14.52 -0.39 5.32
CA LEU A 200 -15.05 0.74 4.55
C LEU A 200 -16.28 1.37 5.21
N GLU A 201 -17.00 0.59 6.03
CA GLU A 201 -18.14 1.03 6.84
C GLU A 201 -17.72 1.75 8.14
N GLY A 202 -16.41 1.78 8.44
CA GLY A 202 -15.87 2.49 9.60
C GLY A 202 -15.81 1.69 10.89
N TYR A 203 -15.71 0.37 10.81
CA TYR A 203 -15.42 -0.48 11.96
C TYR A 203 -13.91 -0.69 12.11
N LEU A 204 -13.40 -0.37 13.30
CA LEU A 204 -12.08 -0.81 13.74
C LEU A 204 -12.17 -2.27 14.18
N VAL A 205 -11.39 -3.13 13.56
CA VAL A 205 -11.36 -4.57 13.82
C VAL A 205 -9.98 -4.97 14.30
N ALA A 206 -9.93 -5.68 15.43
CA ALA A 206 -8.72 -6.35 15.95
C ALA A 206 -8.89 -7.85 15.77
N ILE A 207 -7.92 -8.49 15.13
CA ILE A 207 -7.91 -9.90 14.72
C ILE A 207 -6.73 -10.60 15.38
N ASP A 208 -6.94 -11.76 16.01
CA ASP A 208 -5.83 -12.61 16.46
C ASP A 208 -5.05 -13.11 15.23
N SER A 209 -3.78 -12.77 15.18
CA SER A 209 -2.93 -13.06 14.02
C SER A 209 -2.71 -14.54 13.77
N ARG A 210 -2.85 -15.39 14.81
CA ARG A 210 -2.57 -16.84 14.75
C ARG A 210 -3.69 -17.61 14.07
N ASN A 211 -4.95 -17.27 14.38
CA ASN A 211 -6.12 -18.05 13.98
C ASN A 211 -7.16 -17.25 13.17
N GLY A 212 -6.99 -15.93 13.06
CA GLY A 212 -7.90 -15.05 12.32
C GLY A 212 -9.19 -14.69 13.08
N ASN A 213 -9.35 -15.07 14.34
CA ASN A 213 -10.55 -14.76 15.11
C ASN A 213 -10.64 -13.26 15.38
N ILE A 214 -11.82 -12.69 15.18
CA ILE A 214 -12.09 -11.30 15.54
C ILE A 214 -12.18 -11.20 17.06
N VAL A 215 -11.21 -10.50 17.67
CA VAL A 215 -11.16 -10.26 19.12
C VAL A 215 -12.07 -9.10 19.49
N ARG A 216 -12.13 -8.07 18.64
CA ARG A 216 -12.94 -6.88 18.85
C ARG A 216 -13.30 -6.21 17.54
N MET A 217 -14.54 -5.68 17.52
CA MET A 217 -15.04 -4.85 16.43
C MET A 217 -15.77 -3.63 17.01
N THR A 218 -15.32 -2.43 16.66
CA THR A 218 -15.86 -1.18 17.21
C THR A 218 -16.21 -0.22 16.08
N ASN A 219 -17.45 0.22 16.01
CA ASN A 219 -17.85 1.27 15.07
C ASN A 219 -17.33 2.63 15.55
N ILE A 220 -16.38 3.18 14.80
CA ILE A 220 -15.70 4.45 15.15
C ILE A 220 -16.32 5.66 14.46
N ILE A 221 -16.95 5.48 13.29
CA ILE A 221 -17.54 6.60 12.53
C ILE A 221 -18.89 7.01 13.14
N ASN A 222 -19.69 6.08 13.65
CA ASN A 222 -20.99 6.38 14.25
C ASN A 222 -20.91 7.29 15.48
N LYS A 223 -19.76 7.38 16.13
CA LYS A 223 -19.53 8.27 17.27
C LYS A 223 -19.22 9.72 16.88
N ILE A 224 -19.04 10.00 15.58
CA ILE A 224 -18.86 11.37 15.09
C ILE A 224 -20.23 12.04 15.05
N LYS A 225 -20.50 12.90 16.03
CA LYS A 225 -21.76 13.67 16.12
C LYS A 225 -21.85 14.70 14.98
N ASN A 226 -23.06 14.92 14.46
CA ASN A 226 -23.46 16.06 13.60
C ASN A 226 -22.86 16.14 12.19
N TYR A 227 -22.42 15.04 11.57
CA TYR A 227 -22.01 15.04 10.17
C TYR A 227 -22.91 14.10 9.34
N LYS A 228 -23.11 14.45 8.05
CA LYS A 228 -23.69 13.54 7.06
C LYS A 228 -22.76 12.33 6.94
N LYS A 229 -23.03 11.30 7.73
CA LYS A 229 -22.16 10.13 7.97
C LYS A 229 -21.89 9.34 6.71
N GLU A 230 -22.80 9.39 5.74
CA GLU A 230 -22.76 8.60 4.50
C GLU A 230 -21.56 8.91 3.59
N ASN A 231 -20.95 10.09 3.74
CA ASN A 231 -19.84 10.53 2.90
C ASN A 231 -18.45 10.52 3.57
N ILE A 232 -18.38 10.14 4.86
CA ILE A 232 -17.09 10.13 5.57
C ILE A 232 -16.46 8.76 5.41
N LYS A 233 -15.30 8.72 4.75
CA LYS A 233 -14.53 7.48 4.51
C LYS A 233 -13.23 7.49 5.29
N PRO A 234 -12.83 6.36 5.88
CA PRO A 234 -11.49 6.17 6.42
C PRO A 234 -10.49 6.21 5.25
N ILE A 235 -9.37 6.93 5.45
CA ILE A 235 -8.32 7.11 4.42
C ILE A 235 -7.11 6.25 4.74
N GLY A 236 -6.76 6.15 6.01
CA GLY A 236 -5.65 5.35 6.47
C GLY A 236 -5.34 5.62 7.93
N PHE A 237 -4.69 4.69 8.57
CA PHE A 237 -4.39 4.75 9.99
C PHE A 237 -3.00 4.21 10.30
N ILE A 238 -2.53 4.52 11.49
CA ILE A 238 -1.31 3.97 12.07
C ILE A 238 -1.52 3.72 13.57
N ILE A 239 -0.76 2.81 14.13
CA ILE A 239 -0.65 2.60 15.57
C ILE A 239 0.69 3.16 16.02
N SER A 240 0.66 3.96 17.07
CA SER A 240 1.87 4.46 17.75
C SER A 240 1.61 4.46 19.25
N GLN A 241 2.47 3.79 19.97
CA GLN A 241 2.28 3.51 21.40
C GLN A 241 0.93 2.79 21.63
N ASP A 242 0.08 3.31 22.50
CA ASP A 242 -1.23 2.80 22.87
C ASP A 242 -2.40 3.42 22.06
N LYS A 243 -2.10 4.18 20.99
CA LYS A 243 -3.10 4.94 20.23
C LYS A 243 -3.10 4.59 18.75
N ILE A 244 -4.31 4.60 18.19
CA ILE A 244 -4.54 4.53 16.75
C ILE A 244 -4.89 5.93 16.26
N TYR A 245 -4.21 6.37 15.21
CA TYR A 245 -4.44 7.65 14.55
C TYR A 245 -5.06 7.40 13.19
N LEU A 246 -6.33 7.76 13.02
CA LEU A 246 -7.10 7.52 11.81
C LEU A 246 -7.41 8.83 11.09
N SER A 247 -6.98 8.94 9.85
CA SER A 247 -7.37 10.03 8.94
C SER A 247 -8.68 9.73 8.23
N LEU A 248 -9.51 10.75 8.09
CA LEU A 248 -10.79 10.71 7.39
C LEU A 248 -10.80 11.58 6.13
N SER A 249 -11.73 11.27 5.22
CA SER A 249 -11.91 11.99 3.95
C SER A 249 -12.35 13.45 4.10
N ASN A 250 -12.83 13.85 5.26
CA ASN A 250 -13.27 15.20 5.59
C ASN A 250 -12.23 15.99 6.40
N GLY A 251 -10.96 15.62 6.32
CA GLY A 251 -9.85 16.34 6.95
C GLY A 251 -9.74 16.20 8.46
N ARG A 252 -10.43 15.23 9.06
CA ARG A 252 -10.33 14.95 10.49
C ARG A 252 -9.36 13.82 10.77
N LEU A 253 -8.71 13.93 11.94
CA LEU A 253 -7.90 12.89 12.57
C LEU A 253 -8.60 12.42 13.82
N ILE A 254 -8.92 11.14 13.91
CA ILE A 254 -9.45 10.52 15.13
C ILE A 254 -8.31 9.84 15.86
N ILE A 255 -8.20 10.11 17.14
CA ILE A 255 -7.30 9.42 18.07
C ILE A 255 -8.13 8.41 18.83
N ILE A 256 -7.73 7.15 18.80
CA ILE A 256 -8.46 6.00 19.34
C ILE A 256 -7.55 5.26 20.28
N GLU A 257 -8.06 4.84 21.45
CA GLU A 257 -7.33 3.96 22.36
C GLU A 257 -7.22 2.55 21.76
N THR A 258 -6.01 2.03 21.64
CA THR A 258 -5.78 0.73 21.00
C THR A 258 -6.43 -0.41 21.77
N LEU A 259 -6.36 -0.38 23.10
CA LEU A 259 -6.86 -1.46 23.95
C LEU A 259 -8.39 -1.61 23.89
N THR A 260 -9.14 -0.52 23.93
CA THR A 260 -10.60 -0.54 23.97
C THR A 260 -11.28 -0.25 22.65
N GLY A 261 -10.56 0.37 21.70
CA GLY A 261 -11.11 0.88 20.45
C GLY A 261 -12.02 2.10 20.64
N LYS A 262 -11.98 2.75 21.79
CA LYS A 262 -12.78 3.95 22.06
C LYS A 262 -12.12 5.18 21.47
N PRO A 263 -12.84 6.03 20.70
CA PRO A 263 -12.35 7.34 20.31
C PRO A 263 -12.09 8.20 21.54
N LEU A 264 -10.87 8.75 21.63
CA LEU A 264 -10.44 9.67 22.67
C LEU A 264 -10.64 11.12 22.26
N GLU A 265 -10.24 11.44 21.02
CA GLU A 265 -10.23 12.81 20.51
C GLU A 265 -10.48 12.83 19.00
N ILE A 266 -11.08 13.91 18.50
CA ILE A 266 -11.25 14.21 17.09
C ILE A 266 -10.67 15.59 16.80
N LYS A 267 -9.57 15.62 16.05
CA LYS A 267 -8.92 16.87 15.63
C LYS A 267 -9.34 17.22 14.22
N LYS A 268 -9.72 18.47 13.98
CA LYS A 268 -9.88 19.01 12.63
C LYS A 268 -8.51 19.47 12.14
N ILE A 269 -7.98 18.84 11.10
CA ILE A 269 -6.70 19.19 10.47
C ILE A 269 -6.94 20.05 9.24
N ASP A 270 -7.97 19.72 8.44
CA ASP A 270 -8.34 20.40 7.23
C ASP A 270 -9.86 20.37 6.97
N ASN A 271 -10.31 21.01 5.89
CA ASN A 271 -11.66 20.85 5.35
C ASN A 271 -11.75 19.76 4.29
N GLU A 272 -10.62 19.36 3.71
CA GLU A 272 -10.50 18.38 2.65
C GLU A 272 -9.77 17.11 3.13
N LYS A 273 -9.67 16.14 2.24
CA LYS A 273 -9.01 14.87 2.48
C LYS A 273 -7.54 15.06 2.87
N ILE A 274 -7.15 14.43 3.96
CA ILE A 274 -5.76 14.32 4.41
C ILE A 274 -5.21 12.91 4.13
N SER A 275 -3.88 12.79 4.01
CA SER A 275 -3.23 11.49 3.82
C SER A 275 -3.31 10.61 5.07
N ARG A 276 -2.97 9.33 4.91
CA ARG A 276 -2.65 8.47 6.05
C ARG A 276 -1.55 9.13 6.89
N PRO A 277 -1.65 9.10 8.24
CA PRO A 277 -0.60 9.59 9.11
C PRO A 277 0.67 8.76 8.98
N TYR A 278 1.80 9.39 9.17
CA TYR A 278 3.12 8.77 9.22
C TYR A 278 3.87 9.25 10.44
N VAL A 279 4.50 8.34 11.19
CA VAL A 279 5.31 8.69 12.37
C VAL A 279 6.78 8.43 12.09
N LEU A 280 7.61 9.43 12.34
CA LEU A 280 9.06 9.37 12.24
C LEU A 280 9.68 10.17 13.37
N ASN A 281 10.62 9.56 14.10
CA ASN A 281 11.32 10.21 15.22
C ASN A 281 10.37 10.91 16.21
N ASN A 282 9.33 10.20 16.65
CA ASN A 282 8.29 10.67 17.55
C ASN A 282 7.46 11.88 17.05
N ASN A 283 7.58 12.23 15.78
CA ASN A 283 6.75 13.27 15.15
C ASN A 283 5.77 12.62 14.18
N MET A 284 4.55 13.14 14.15
CA MET A 284 3.53 12.74 13.19
C MET A 284 3.52 13.67 11.98
N TYR A 285 3.43 13.09 10.80
CA TYR A 285 3.37 13.81 9.53
C TYR A 285 2.10 13.41 8.76
N ILE A 286 1.47 14.40 8.14
CA ILE A 286 0.30 14.24 7.27
C ILE A 286 0.54 15.08 6.01
N ILE A 287 0.12 14.59 4.86
CA ILE A 287 0.09 15.36 3.63
C ILE A 287 -1.29 15.96 3.45
N LYS A 288 -1.35 17.28 3.22
CA LYS A 288 -2.53 18.02 2.82
C LYS A 288 -2.14 19.07 1.79
N ASP A 289 -2.98 19.34 0.79
CA ASP A 289 -2.77 20.37 -0.24
C ASP A 289 -1.35 20.37 -0.84
N ASN A 290 -0.81 19.18 -1.12
CA ASN A 290 0.57 18.97 -1.60
C ASN A 290 1.68 19.46 -0.64
N ALA A 291 1.35 19.74 0.62
CA ALA A 291 2.29 20.11 1.66
C ALA A 291 2.41 19.03 2.74
N ILE A 292 3.58 18.92 3.36
CA ILE A 292 3.80 18.04 4.51
C ILE A 292 3.55 18.87 5.77
N LEU A 293 2.58 18.46 6.55
CA LEU A 293 2.27 19.02 7.86
C LEU A 293 2.87 18.14 8.96
N LYS A 294 3.68 18.73 9.81
CA LYS A 294 4.16 18.12 11.06
C LYS A 294 3.16 18.45 12.17
N LEU A 295 2.67 17.41 12.84
CA LEU A 295 1.83 17.55 14.04
C LEU A 295 2.69 17.24 15.28
N ASN A 296 2.61 18.12 16.24
CA ASN A 296 3.26 17.95 17.55
C ASN A 296 2.32 17.26 18.53
#